data_288363bc81346c68b211f2476032c433
#
_entry.id   288363bc81346c68b211f2476032c433
#
_cell.length_a   1.000
_cell.length_b   1.000
_cell.length_c   1.000
_cell.angle_alpha   90.00
_cell.angle_beta   90.00
_cell.angle_gamma   90.00
#
_symmetry.space_group_name_H-M   'P 1'
#
loop_
_entity.id
_entity.type
_entity.pdbx_description
1 polymer ?
#
loop_
_entity_poly.entity_id
_entity_poly.type
_entity_poly.pdbx_seq_one_letter_code
_entity_poly.pdbx_strand_id
1 'polypeptide(L)'
;DDCSSRGLGDVYKRQSVGKPDLSTTIFGRKIDMPIFLSPCAMQRLYHHDGDKASAKAANKFGTFYSMSTMANNTIEEISNLSSGPKLFQLYVHKDQSITNDLIDRCRRSGFDGMCLTVDTLVAGNRERDYRTGFTTPPKLTLKSLLSFAMHPTWVFNYLIHEKFKLANVATKTDKGTNIAKSVIDYINEQYDPAMNWKDAEYCVKKWNGPFALKGVMSVEDAKKAIDIGCSAIMISNHGGRQLDGSRSPFDQIKAISDAVGDK
;
A
#
# COMPACT_ATOMS: atom_id res chain seq x y z
N ASP A 1 38.59 23.59 1.43
CA ASP A 1 37.12 23.72 1.49
C ASP A 1 36.62 23.27 2.80
N ASP A 2 36.21 24.23 3.52
CA ASP A 2 36.02 24.32 4.92
C ASP A 2 34.84 23.45 5.42
N CYS A 3 35.11 22.25 5.91
CA CYS A 3 34.13 21.42 6.62
C CYS A 3 33.57 22.10 7.88
N SER A 4 34.27 23.11 8.42
CA SER A 4 33.86 23.83 9.62
C SER A 4 32.71 24.79 9.33
N SER A 5 32.68 25.40 8.14
CA SER A 5 31.59 26.27 7.73
C SER A 5 30.28 25.57 7.48
N ARG A 6 30.33 24.27 7.03
CA ARG A 6 29.13 23.46 6.86
C ARG A 6 28.50 23.08 8.21
N GLY A 7 29.32 22.72 9.19
CA GLY A 7 28.84 22.40 10.53
C GLY A 7 28.20 23.60 11.25
N LEU A 8 28.85 24.75 11.19
CA LEU A 8 28.33 25.98 11.77
C LEU A 8 27.07 26.48 11.08
N GLY A 9 26.98 26.36 9.76
CA GLY A 9 25.79 26.71 9.00
C GLY A 9 24.59 25.84 9.36
N ASP A 10 24.79 24.53 9.57
CA ASP A 10 23.74 23.62 9.99
C ASP A 10 23.31 23.82 11.45
N VAL A 11 24.26 24.10 12.35
CA VAL A 11 23.96 24.45 13.75
C VAL A 11 23.21 25.77 13.82
N TYR A 12 23.63 26.80 13.07
CA TYR A 12 22.96 28.07 13.06
C TYR A 12 21.56 28.03 12.49
N LYS A 13 21.35 27.25 11.42
CA LYS A 13 20.02 27.03 10.82
C LYS A 13 19.07 26.29 11.75
N ARG A 14 19.60 25.52 12.72
CA ARG A 14 18.80 24.77 13.70
C ARG A 14 18.62 25.51 15.02
N GLN A 15 19.30 26.62 15.21
CA GLN A 15 19.14 27.47 16.41
C GLN A 15 17.80 28.22 16.35
N SER A 16 17.09 28.23 17.44
CA SER A 16 15.79 28.90 17.59
C SER A 16 14.65 28.30 16.76
N VAL A 17 14.81 27.13 16.20
CA VAL A 17 13.70 26.38 15.65
C VAL A 17 12.99 25.72 16.83
N GLY A 18 11.87 26.30 17.25
CA GLY A 18 10.95 25.68 18.20
C GLY A 18 10.47 24.31 17.70
N LYS A 19 9.56 23.68 18.37
CA LYS A 19 8.91 22.48 17.84
C LYS A 19 8.05 22.89 16.64
N PRO A 20 8.42 22.55 15.39
CA PRO A 20 7.61 22.88 14.24
C PRO A 20 6.28 22.12 14.34
N ASP A 21 5.17 22.80 14.03
CA ASP A 21 3.90 22.12 13.82
C ASP A 21 3.91 21.47 12.43
N LEU A 22 3.95 20.14 12.40
CA LEU A 22 3.92 19.35 11.19
C LEU A 22 2.50 18.85 10.88
N SER A 23 1.51 19.22 11.69
CA SER A 23 0.16 18.72 11.51
C SER A 23 -0.47 19.23 10.21
N THR A 24 -1.28 18.35 9.61
CA THR A 24 -2.05 18.67 8.41
C THR A 24 -3.36 17.89 8.41
N THR A 25 -4.22 18.18 7.43
CA THR A 25 -5.49 17.45 7.27
C THR A 25 -5.50 16.72 5.94
N ILE A 26 -5.75 15.42 5.98
CA ILE A 26 -5.91 14.56 4.79
C ILE A 26 -7.23 13.80 4.94
N PHE A 27 -8.04 13.77 3.90
CA PHE A 27 -9.35 13.11 3.90
C PHE A 27 -10.24 13.51 5.09
N GLY A 28 -10.20 14.79 5.48
CA GLY A 28 -10.95 15.30 6.62
C GLY A 28 -10.42 14.89 8.00
N ARG A 29 -9.31 14.16 8.07
CA ARG A 29 -8.67 13.72 9.31
C ARG A 29 -7.41 14.52 9.57
N LYS A 30 -7.31 15.11 10.76
CA LYS A 30 -6.07 15.73 11.22
C LYS A 30 -5.03 14.64 11.50
N ILE A 31 -3.81 14.84 11.03
CA ILE A 31 -2.64 14.00 11.29
C ILE A 31 -1.51 14.85 11.84
N ASP A 32 -0.63 14.26 12.66
CA ASP A 32 0.41 14.99 13.37
C ASP A 32 1.63 15.29 12.48
N MET A 33 1.77 14.59 11.36
CA MET A 33 2.85 14.80 10.40
C MET A 33 2.39 14.42 8.98
N PRO A 34 2.91 15.09 7.91
CA PRO A 34 2.53 14.85 6.52
C PRO A 34 3.23 13.60 5.93
N ILE A 35 3.38 12.56 6.72
CA ILE A 35 3.98 11.28 6.34
C ILE A 35 3.03 10.19 6.80
N PHE A 36 2.71 9.22 5.92
CA PHE A 36 1.89 8.08 6.27
C PHE A 36 2.45 6.77 5.70
N LEU A 37 2.02 5.65 6.26
CA LEU A 37 2.48 4.35 5.83
C LEU A 37 1.79 3.96 4.54
N SER A 38 2.58 3.82 3.47
CA SER A 38 2.10 3.35 2.16
C SER A 38 1.57 1.91 2.25
N PRO A 39 0.58 1.52 1.43
CA PRO A 39 0.06 0.16 1.46
C PRO A 39 1.14 -0.86 1.11
N CYS A 40 1.40 -1.77 2.03
CA CYS A 40 2.37 -2.85 1.88
C CYS A 40 1.66 -4.19 2.02
N ALA A 41 1.80 -5.05 1.02
CA ALA A 41 1.22 -6.38 1.02
C ALA A 41 2.06 -7.36 1.85
N MET A 42 1.44 -8.42 2.34
CA MET A 42 2.12 -9.61 2.87
C MET A 42 3.14 -9.33 3.99
N GLN A 43 2.85 -8.40 4.87
CA GLN A 43 3.79 -7.93 5.90
C GLN A 43 4.24 -9.06 6.86
N ARG A 44 3.45 -10.12 7.04
CA ARG A 44 3.83 -11.29 7.85
C ARG A 44 5.00 -12.09 7.29
N LEU A 45 5.36 -11.92 6.03
CA LEU A 45 6.60 -12.50 5.50
C LEU A 45 7.84 -11.86 6.11
N TYR A 46 7.72 -10.64 6.62
CA TYR A 46 8.83 -9.89 7.21
C TYR A 46 8.82 -9.95 8.74
N HIS A 47 7.65 -9.82 9.33
CA HIS A 47 7.48 -9.85 10.80
C HIS A 47 6.15 -10.51 11.17
N HIS A 48 6.13 -11.29 12.24
CA HIS A 48 4.95 -12.06 12.67
C HIS A 48 3.72 -11.20 13.01
N ASP A 49 3.90 -9.97 13.52
CA ASP A 49 2.80 -9.05 13.77
C ASP A 49 2.21 -8.42 12.50
N GLY A 50 2.98 -8.37 11.41
CA GLY A 50 2.52 -7.90 10.11
C GLY A 50 1.79 -6.55 10.16
N ASP A 51 0.61 -6.52 9.57
CA ASP A 51 -0.24 -5.32 9.48
C ASP A 51 -0.61 -4.71 10.84
N LYS A 52 -0.73 -5.56 11.88
CA LYS A 52 -1.05 -5.12 13.25
C LYS A 52 0.02 -4.18 13.82
N ALA A 53 1.31 -4.51 13.60
CA ALA A 53 2.40 -3.67 14.06
C ALA A 53 2.42 -2.31 13.36
N SER A 54 2.23 -2.32 12.03
CA SER A 54 2.18 -1.09 11.22
C SER A 54 1.00 -0.19 11.61
N ALA A 55 -0.18 -0.77 11.81
CA ALA A 55 -1.37 -0.02 12.22
C ALA A 55 -1.20 0.61 13.62
N LYS A 56 -0.63 -0.14 14.58
CA LYS A 56 -0.31 0.39 15.92
C LYS A 56 0.71 1.53 15.86
N ALA A 57 1.74 1.38 15.02
CA ALA A 57 2.77 2.41 14.85
C ALA A 57 2.16 3.70 14.26
N ALA A 58 1.38 3.59 13.18
CA ALA A 58 0.70 4.74 12.58
C ALA A 58 -0.20 5.45 13.59
N ASN A 59 -1.01 4.71 14.35
CA ASN A 59 -1.86 5.27 15.39
C ASN A 59 -1.05 5.97 16.50
N LYS A 60 0.06 5.35 16.94
CA LYS A 60 0.94 5.94 17.97
C LYS A 60 1.55 7.27 17.54
N PHE A 61 1.87 7.42 16.27
CA PHE A 61 2.47 8.63 15.70
C PHE A 61 1.47 9.56 15.03
N GLY A 62 0.17 9.36 15.26
CA GLY A 62 -0.89 10.24 14.77
C GLY A 62 -0.93 10.38 13.26
N THR A 63 -0.69 9.31 12.50
CA THR A 63 -0.68 9.34 11.03
C THR A 63 -1.51 8.23 10.41
N PHE A 64 -1.71 8.27 9.07
CA PHE A 64 -2.48 7.26 8.35
C PHE A 64 -1.75 5.92 8.26
N TYR A 65 -2.50 4.87 8.53
CA TYR A 65 -2.17 3.52 8.11
C TYR A 65 -2.89 3.17 6.81
N SER A 66 -2.15 2.78 5.78
CA SER A 66 -2.74 2.30 4.51
C SER A 66 -2.69 0.78 4.46
N MET A 67 -3.86 0.15 4.49
CA MET A 67 -4.03 -1.29 4.45
C MET A 67 -4.11 -1.79 3.00
N SER A 68 -3.37 -2.83 2.65
CA SER A 68 -3.44 -3.45 1.33
C SER A 68 -4.60 -4.45 1.21
N THR A 69 -5.18 -4.59 0.01
CA THR A 69 -6.06 -5.73 -0.34
C THR A 69 -5.40 -7.07 0.00
N MET A 70 -4.08 -7.18 -0.18
CA MET A 70 -3.30 -8.38 0.08
C MET A 70 -2.67 -8.39 1.49
N ALA A 71 -3.32 -7.75 2.45
CA ALA A 71 -2.92 -7.78 3.85
C ALA A 71 -3.12 -9.16 4.48
N ASN A 72 -2.34 -9.44 5.51
CA ASN A 72 -2.41 -10.71 6.26
C ASN A 72 -3.43 -10.67 7.41
N ASN A 73 -3.94 -9.51 7.73
CA ASN A 73 -5.01 -9.31 8.70
C ASN A 73 -6.30 -8.87 8.01
N THR A 74 -7.44 -9.10 8.64
CA THR A 74 -8.72 -8.65 8.09
C THR A 74 -8.93 -7.15 8.31
N ILE A 75 -9.80 -6.55 7.51
CA ILE A 75 -10.24 -5.17 7.65
C ILE A 75 -10.76 -4.92 9.06
N GLU A 76 -11.56 -5.84 9.58
CA GLU A 76 -12.18 -5.77 10.89
C GLU A 76 -11.15 -5.88 12.02
N GLU A 77 -10.15 -6.78 11.91
CA GLU A 77 -9.07 -6.91 12.90
C GLU A 77 -8.29 -5.59 13.04
N ILE A 78 -7.96 -4.95 11.93
CA ILE A 78 -7.24 -3.67 11.94
C ILE A 78 -8.11 -2.53 12.48
N SER A 79 -9.38 -2.50 12.11
CA SER A 79 -10.31 -1.49 12.63
C SER A 79 -10.49 -1.59 14.15
N ASN A 80 -10.65 -2.79 14.67
CA ASN A 80 -10.79 -3.02 16.11
C ASN A 80 -9.50 -2.72 16.89
N LEU A 81 -8.33 -2.83 16.22
CA LEU A 81 -7.03 -2.62 16.84
C LEU A 81 -6.62 -1.15 16.93
N SER A 82 -7.09 -0.32 16.02
CA SER A 82 -6.63 1.06 15.85
C SER A 82 -7.78 2.02 15.59
N SER A 83 -7.90 3.05 16.44
CA SER A 83 -8.82 4.19 16.24
C SER A 83 -8.23 5.28 15.33
N GLY A 84 -6.94 5.17 15.00
CA GLY A 84 -6.26 6.13 14.12
C GLY A 84 -6.78 6.13 12.69
N PRO A 85 -6.39 7.15 11.90
CA PRO A 85 -6.86 7.29 10.53
C PRO A 85 -6.39 6.12 9.65
N LYS A 86 -7.30 5.60 8.83
CA LYS A 86 -7.09 4.40 8.01
C LYS A 86 -7.51 4.62 6.56
N LEU A 87 -6.64 4.20 5.65
CA LEU A 87 -6.87 4.15 4.22
C LEU A 87 -6.85 2.69 3.75
N PHE A 88 -7.74 2.29 2.88
CA PHE A 88 -7.72 0.95 2.26
C PHE A 88 -7.26 1.05 0.80
N GLN A 89 -6.26 0.28 0.44
CA GLN A 89 -5.81 0.15 -0.95
C GLN A 89 -6.55 -1.00 -1.63
N LEU A 90 -7.29 -0.68 -2.67
CA LEU A 90 -8.14 -1.57 -3.45
C LEU A 90 -7.46 -1.98 -4.75
N TYR A 91 -7.60 -3.27 -5.11
CA TYR A 91 -7.47 -3.76 -6.48
C TYR A 91 -8.85 -4.20 -6.97
N VAL A 92 -9.17 -3.91 -8.22
CA VAL A 92 -10.40 -4.40 -8.87
C VAL A 92 -10.23 -5.85 -9.27
N HIS A 93 -11.20 -6.67 -8.89
CA HIS A 93 -11.26 -8.09 -9.22
C HIS A 93 -12.19 -8.34 -10.39
N LYS A 94 -11.90 -9.38 -11.19
CA LYS A 94 -12.81 -9.87 -12.25
C LYS A 94 -14.18 -10.19 -11.68
N ASP A 95 -14.21 -10.83 -10.50
CA ASP A 95 -15.45 -10.97 -9.73
C ASP A 95 -15.76 -9.68 -8.98
N GLN A 96 -16.64 -8.88 -9.54
CA GLN A 96 -17.09 -7.62 -8.97
C GLN A 96 -17.67 -7.76 -7.55
N SER A 97 -18.16 -8.95 -7.18
CA SER A 97 -18.68 -9.19 -5.84
C SER A 97 -17.60 -9.10 -4.76
N ILE A 98 -16.37 -9.49 -5.08
CA ILE A 98 -15.21 -9.36 -4.18
C ILE A 98 -14.87 -7.89 -3.98
N THR A 99 -14.78 -7.13 -5.07
CA THR A 99 -14.53 -5.68 -5.02
C THR A 99 -15.58 -4.95 -4.17
N ASN A 100 -16.85 -5.27 -4.39
CA ASN A 100 -17.96 -4.69 -3.64
C ASN A 100 -17.92 -5.04 -2.15
N ASP A 101 -17.63 -6.29 -1.82
CA ASP A 101 -17.50 -6.72 -0.43
C ASP A 101 -16.38 -5.98 0.31
N LEU A 102 -15.22 -5.84 -0.33
CA LEU A 102 -14.10 -5.09 0.25
C LEU A 102 -14.49 -3.63 0.54
N ILE A 103 -15.15 -2.96 -0.41
CA ILE A 103 -15.64 -1.59 -0.24
C ILE A 103 -16.63 -1.50 0.92
N ASP A 104 -17.62 -2.38 0.95
CA ASP A 104 -18.67 -2.37 1.98
C ASP A 104 -18.14 -2.73 3.37
N ARG A 105 -17.16 -3.65 3.48
CA ARG A 105 -16.47 -3.97 4.74
C ARG A 105 -15.65 -2.80 5.24
N CYS A 106 -14.89 -2.12 4.40
CA CYS A 106 -14.13 -0.93 4.77
C CYS A 106 -15.04 0.17 5.31
N ARG A 107 -16.18 0.41 4.66
CA ARG A 107 -17.16 1.40 5.12
C ARG A 107 -17.72 1.04 6.49
N ARG A 108 -18.16 -0.21 6.68
CA ARG A 108 -18.68 -0.69 7.98
C ARG A 108 -17.63 -0.66 9.08
N SER A 109 -16.36 -0.83 8.72
CA SER A 109 -15.23 -0.83 9.66
C SER A 109 -14.64 0.57 9.89
N GLY A 110 -15.26 1.64 9.38
CA GLY A 110 -14.87 3.01 9.65
C GLY A 110 -13.49 3.40 9.09
N PHE A 111 -13.18 2.94 7.88
CA PHE A 111 -12.02 3.46 7.14
C PHE A 111 -12.34 4.87 6.64
N ASP A 112 -11.35 5.77 6.70
CA ASP A 112 -11.52 7.20 6.41
C ASP A 112 -11.41 7.51 4.91
N GLY A 113 -10.73 6.65 4.15
CA GLY A 113 -10.55 6.81 2.72
C GLY A 113 -10.26 5.49 2.01
N MET A 114 -10.37 5.53 0.70
CA MET A 114 -10.03 4.42 -0.18
C MET A 114 -9.04 4.87 -1.25
N CYS A 115 -8.18 3.95 -1.68
CA CYS A 115 -7.18 4.18 -2.70
C CYS A 115 -7.22 3.06 -3.74
N LEU A 116 -7.64 3.35 -4.96
CA LEU A 116 -7.59 2.40 -6.06
C LEU A 116 -6.21 2.41 -6.71
N THR A 117 -5.58 1.24 -6.82
CA THR A 117 -4.29 1.08 -7.50
C THR A 117 -4.51 0.69 -8.96
N VAL A 118 -3.96 1.50 -9.88
CA VAL A 118 -4.17 1.35 -11.33
C VAL A 118 -2.91 0.98 -12.11
N ASP A 119 -1.77 0.88 -11.44
CA ASP A 119 -0.48 0.56 -12.06
C ASP A 119 -0.13 -0.95 -12.03
N THR A 120 -1.07 -1.82 -11.61
CA THR A 120 -0.86 -3.26 -11.44
C THR A 120 -1.98 -4.04 -12.13
N LEU A 121 -2.04 -3.97 -13.45
CA LEU A 121 -3.00 -4.76 -14.25
C LEU A 121 -2.53 -6.21 -14.43
N VAL A 122 -1.21 -6.41 -14.40
CA VAL A 122 -0.53 -7.70 -14.48
C VAL A 122 0.56 -7.78 -13.42
N ALA A 123 0.97 -8.99 -13.06
CA ALA A 123 2.09 -9.17 -12.13
C ALA A 123 3.40 -8.64 -12.75
N GLY A 124 4.11 -7.79 -12.01
CA GLY A 124 5.40 -7.25 -12.44
C GLY A 124 6.47 -8.34 -12.54
N ASN A 125 7.33 -8.25 -13.55
CA ASN A 125 8.46 -9.15 -13.74
C ASN A 125 9.61 -8.81 -12.78
N ARG A 126 9.67 -9.51 -11.65
CA ARG A 126 10.65 -9.28 -10.58
C ARG A 126 11.79 -10.28 -10.70
N GLU A 127 12.78 -9.99 -11.54
CA GLU A 127 13.91 -10.88 -11.81
C GLU A 127 14.62 -11.37 -10.54
N ARG A 128 14.75 -10.51 -9.52
CA ARG A 128 15.39 -10.89 -8.26
C ARG A 128 14.65 -12.02 -7.56
N ASP A 129 13.32 -12.02 -7.60
CA ASP A 129 12.50 -13.06 -6.98
C ASP A 129 12.77 -14.41 -7.65
N TYR A 130 12.88 -14.43 -8.99
CA TYR A 130 13.25 -15.64 -9.73
C TYR A 130 14.68 -16.09 -9.43
N ARG A 131 15.64 -15.17 -9.41
CA ARG A 131 17.07 -15.48 -9.13
C ARG A 131 17.31 -15.99 -7.72
N THR A 132 16.54 -15.50 -6.74
CA THR A 132 16.67 -15.90 -5.32
C THR A 132 15.81 -17.09 -4.95
N GLY A 133 14.93 -17.56 -5.84
CA GLY A 133 13.96 -18.62 -5.55
C GLY A 133 12.82 -18.16 -4.64
N PHE A 134 12.64 -16.84 -4.48
CA PHE A 134 11.49 -16.27 -3.77
C PHE A 134 10.26 -16.35 -4.66
N THR A 135 9.78 -17.59 -4.83
CA THR A 135 8.54 -17.90 -5.53
C THR A 135 7.44 -18.23 -4.52
N THR A 136 6.20 -18.19 -4.92
CA THR A 136 5.09 -18.62 -4.07
C THR A 136 4.37 -19.80 -4.76
N PRO A 137 4.45 -21.03 -4.23
CA PRO A 137 5.16 -21.41 -3.00
C PRO A 137 6.69 -21.28 -3.13
N PRO A 138 7.41 -21.01 -2.02
CA PRO A 138 8.86 -20.88 -2.06
C PRO A 138 9.51 -22.22 -2.44
N LYS A 139 10.47 -22.17 -3.35
CA LYS A 139 11.29 -23.35 -3.68
C LYS A 139 12.33 -23.55 -2.59
N LEU A 140 12.17 -24.60 -1.80
CA LEU A 140 13.14 -24.98 -0.76
C LEU A 140 14.35 -25.65 -1.41
N THR A 141 15.40 -24.87 -1.61
CA THR A 141 16.72 -25.31 -2.04
C THR A 141 17.65 -25.43 -0.84
N LEU A 142 18.77 -26.17 -0.97
CA LEU A 142 19.80 -26.21 0.09
C LEU A 142 20.25 -24.81 0.50
N LYS A 143 20.38 -23.89 -0.46
CA LYS A 143 20.74 -22.49 -0.20
C LYS A 143 19.67 -21.77 0.64
N SER A 144 18.38 -21.97 0.34
CA SER A 144 17.29 -21.37 1.12
C SER A 144 17.21 -21.98 2.52
N LEU A 145 17.42 -23.29 2.67
CA LEU A 145 17.45 -23.95 3.98
C LEU A 145 18.60 -23.42 4.85
N LEU A 146 19.80 -23.25 4.29
CA LEU A 146 20.92 -22.62 4.98
C LEU A 146 20.61 -21.17 5.38
N SER A 147 19.97 -20.42 4.49
CA SER A 147 19.54 -19.06 4.82
C SER A 147 18.55 -19.05 5.99
N PHE A 148 17.57 -19.93 6.02
CA PHE A 148 16.64 -20.04 7.15
C PHE A 148 17.36 -20.44 8.44
N ALA A 149 18.32 -21.38 8.39
CA ALA A 149 19.12 -21.77 9.53
C ALA A 149 19.93 -20.61 10.13
N MET A 150 20.35 -19.65 9.29
CA MET A 150 21.06 -18.44 9.74
C MET A 150 20.13 -17.36 10.32
N HIS A 151 18.81 -17.54 10.23
CA HIS A 151 17.80 -16.59 10.76
C HIS A 151 16.84 -17.27 11.76
N PRO A 152 17.37 -17.90 12.84
CA PRO A 152 16.56 -18.73 13.72
C PRO A 152 15.42 -17.98 14.40
N THR A 153 15.60 -16.72 14.75
CA THR A 153 14.56 -15.89 15.34
C THR A 153 13.37 -15.70 14.39
N TRP A 154 13.64 -15.46 13.11
CA TRP A 154 12.57 -15.32 12.11
C TRP A 154 11.84 -16.65 11.92
N VAL A 155 12.58 -17.76 11.78
CA VAL A 155 12.00 -19.11 11.62
C VAL A 155 11.13 -19.47 12.81
N PHE A 156 11.63 -19.28 14.02
CA PHE A 156 10.87 -19.56 15.24
C PHE A 156 9.58 -18.76 15.30
N ASN A 157 9.65 -17.43 15.09
CA ASN A 157 8.48 -16.58 15.09
C ASN A 157 7.47 -16.96 13.97
N TYR A 158 7.94 -17.34 12.78
CA TYR A 158 7.08 -17.78 11.70
C TYR A 158 6.32 -19.07 12.03
N LEU A 159 6.97 -19.99 12.77
CA LEU A 159 6.38 -21.28 13.12
C LEU A 159 5.38 -21.20 14.26
N ILE A 160 5.62 -20.34 15.26
CA ILE A 160 4.78 -20.28 16.48
C ILE A 160 3.62 -19.32 16.39
N HIS A 161 3.64 -18.35 15.44
CA HIS A 161 2.56 -17.39 15.26
C HIS A 161 1.59 -17.82 14.16
N GLU A 162 0.54 -17.03 13.95
CA GLU A 162 -0.45 -17.28 12.91
C GLU A 162 0.21 -17.43 11.54
N LYS A 163 -0.24 -18.45 10.80
CA LYS A 163 0.25 -18.73 9.45
C LYS A 163 -0.09 -17.61 8.48
N PHE A 164 0.75 -17.48 7.45
CA PHE A 164 0.50 -16.58 6.34
C PHE A 164 -0.84 -16.88 5.65
N LYS A 165 -1.64 -15.85 5.43
CA LYS A 165 -2.89 -15.90 4.65
C LYS A 165 -3.16 -14.54 4.03
N LEU A 166 -3.87 -14.49 2.91
CA LEU A 166 -4.43 -13.25 2.34
C LEU A 166 -5.84 -13.07 2.93
N ALA A 167 -5.90 -12.45 4.11
CA ALA A 167 -7.07 -12.52 4.99
C ALA A 167 -8.35 -11.90 4.43
N ASN A 168 -8.25 -10.94 3.51
CA ASN A 168 -9.41 -10.21 2.98
C ASN A 168 -10.04 -10.86 1.74
N VAL A 169 -9.31 -11.74 1.07
CA VAL A 169 -9.74 -12.35 -0.20
C VAL A 169 -9.88 -13.87 -0.11
N ALA A 170 -9.30 -14.49 0.91
CA ALA A 170 -9.29 -15.95 1.08
C ALA A 170 -10.68 -16.56 1.35
N THR A 171 -11.61 -15.79 1.92
CA THR A 171 -12.94 -16.28 2.34
C THR A 171 -13.92 -16.48 1.17
N LYS A 172 -13.66 -15.89 0.00
CA LYS A 172 -14.54 -15.98 -1.17
C LYS A 172 -14.03 -16.88 -2.29
N THR A 173 -12.78 -17.27 -2.22
CA THR A 173 -12.22 -18.25 -3.14
C THR A 173 -12.03 -19.56 -2.39
N ASP A 174 -12.96 -20.52 -2.49
CA ASP A 174 -12.88 -21.89 -1.90
C ASP A 174 -11.59 -22.66 -2.27
N LYS A 175 -10.72 -22.04 -3.05
CA LYS A 175 -9.40 -22.52 -3.45
C LYS A 175 -8.26 -21.79 -2.73
N GLY A 176 -8.55 -20.87 -1.81
CA GLY A 176 -7.58 -19.90 -1.27
C GLY A 176 -6.77 -20.33 -0.07
N THR A 177 -7.01 -21.48 0.51
CA THR A 177 -6.25 -21.96 1.69
C THR A 177 -5.02 -22.79 1.34
N ASN A 178 -4.85 -23.18 0.09
CA ASN A 178 -3.62 -23.80 -0.35
C ASN A 178 -2.58 -22.71 -0.64
N ILE A 179 -1.59 -22.58 0.25
CA ILE A 179 -0.31 -21.88 0.09
C ILE A 179 0.37 -22.24 -1.26
N ALA A 180 -0.15 -23.24 -1.96
CA ALA A 180 0.35 -23.76 -3.23
C ALA A 180 0.08 -22.88 -4.45
N LYS A 181 -0.86 -21.92 -4.41
CA LYS A 181 -1.00 -20.95 -5.50
C LYS A 181 -0.07 -19.75 -5.27
N SER A 182 0.72 -19.47 -6.27
CA SER A 182 1.57 -18.28 -6.30
C SER A 182 0.72 -17.01 -6.11
N VAL A 183 1.21 -16.05 -5.35
CA VAL A 183 0.62 -14.69 -5.30
C VAL A 183 0.55 -14.10 -6.71
N ILE A 184 1.53 -14.43 -7.56
CA ILE A 184 1.56 -14.05 -8.98
C ILE A 184 0.38 -14.66 -9.72
N ASP A 185 0.11 -15.96 -9.51
CA ASP A 185 -1.04 -16.64 -10.13
C ASP A 185 -2.36 -16.05 -9.63
N TYR A 186 -2.45 -15.73 -8.33
CA TYR A 186 -3.62 -15.04 -7.78
C TYR A 186 -3.86 -13.70 -8.47
N ILE A 187 -2.84 -12.86 -8.62
CA ILE A 187 -2.94 -11.56 -9.29
C ILE A 187 -3.42 -11.76 -10.73
N ASN A 188 -2.79 -12.63 -11.49
CA ASN A 188 -3.11 -12.85 -12.90
C ASN A 188 -4.50 -13.47 -13.11
N GLU A 189 -4.96 -14.32 -12.18
CA GLU A 189 -6.27 -14.96 -12.27
C GLU A 189 -7.41 -14.03 -11.82
N GLN A 190 -7.19 -13.26 -10.76
CA GLN A 190 -8.25 -12.56 -10.05
C GLN A 190 -8.37 -11.08 -10.38
N TYR A 191 -7.24 -10.41 -10.70
CA TYR A 191 -7.32 -9.01 -11.05
C TYR A 191 -7.83 -8.83 -12.48
N ASP A 192 -8.59 -7.75 -12.69
CA ASP A 192 -9.15 -7.44 -13.99
C ASP A 192 -8.14 -6.66 -14.86
N PRO A 193 -7.54 -7.29 -15.89
CA PRO A 193 -6.61 -6.61 -16.78
C PRO A 193 -7.33 -5.65 -17.75
N ALA A 194 -8.66 -5.76 -17.87
CA ALA A 194 -9.49 -4.87 -18.70
C ALA A 194 -10.01 -3.66 -17.93
N MET A 195 -9.62 -3.51 -16.65
CA MET A 195 -10.00 -2.36 -15.82
C MET A 195 -9.76 -1.05 -16.55
N ASN A 196 -10.75 -0.16 -16.51
CA ASN A 196 -10.76 1.11 -17.21
C ASN A 196 -11.35 2.24 -16.35
N TRP A 197 -11.46 3.45 -16.89
CA TRP A 197 -11.95 4.62 -16.18
C TRP A 197 -13.39 4.48 -15.66
N LYS A 198 -14.25 3.70 -16.30
CA LYS A 198 -15.62 3.46 -15.81
C LYS A 198 -15.61 2.61 -14.55
N ASP A 199 -14.69 1.67 -14.44
CA ASP A 199 -14.53 0.84 -13.24
C ASP A 199 -13.99 1.68 -12.07
N ALA A 200 -13.05 2.60 -12.35
CA ALA A 200 -12.56 3.55 -11.37
C ALA A 200 -13.70 4.48 -10.88
N GLU A 201 -14.47 5.06 -11.80
CA GLU A 201 -15.64 5.89 -11.49
C GLU A 201 -16.68 5.12 -10.66
N TYR A 202 -16.95 3.86 -11.02
CA TYR A 202 -17.81 2.99 -10.23
C TYR A 202 -17.33 2.84 -8.80
N CYS A 203 -16.03 2.58 -8.58
CA CYS A 203 -15.46 2.46 -7.25
C CYS A 203 -15.57 3.76 -6.44
N VAL A 204 -15.31 4.91 -7.07
CA VAL A 204 -15.48 6.24 -6.45
C VAL A 204 -16.92 6.43 -5.98
N LYS A 205 -17.89 6.20 -6.87
CA LYS A 205 -19.33 6.33 -6.55
C LYS A 205 -19.78 5.32 -5.49
N LYS A 206 -19.32 4.09 -5.58
CA LYS A 206 -19.64 3.03 -4.62
C LYS A 206 -19.09 3.33 -3.23
N TRP A 207 -17.86 3.85 -3.13
CA TRP A 207 -17.26 4.25 -1.86
C TRP A 207 -17.98 5.46 -1.26
N ASN A 208 -18.31 6.46 -2.07
CA ASN A 208 -19.03 7.68 -1.67
C ASN A 208 -18.37 8.38 -0.46
N GLY A 209 -17.09 8.65 -0.57
CA GLY A 209 -16.24 9.30 0.45
C GLY A 209 -14.87 9.66 -0.13
N PRO A 210 -13.91 10.09 0.70
CA PRO A 210 -12.57 10.42 0.23
C PRO A 210 -11.93 9.26 -0.53
N PHE A 211 -11.51 9.53 -1.77
CA PHE A 211 -11.00 8.52 -2.68
C PHE A 211 -9.74 8.98 -3.40
N ALA A 212 -8.68 8.18 -3.35
CA ALA A 212 -7.44 8.44 -4.07
C ALA A 212 -7.28 7.48 -5.25
N LEU A 213 -6.68 7.95 -6.33
CA LEU A 213 -6.17 7.10 -7.40
C LEU A 213 -4.65 6.98 -7.28
N LYS A 214 -4.14 5.74 -7.14
CA LYS A 214 -2.70 5.44 -6.98
C LYS A 214 -2.14 4.83 -8.26
N GLY A 215 -0.97 5.31 -8.68
CA GLY A 215 -0.31 4.86 -9.91
C GLY A 215 -0.42 5.88 -11.04
N VAL A 216 -0.86 7.09 -10.73
CA VAL A 216 -0.96 8.19 -11.69
C VAL A 216 0.42 8.80 -11.90
N MET A 217 0.84 8.88 -13.16
CA MET A 217 2.16 9.37 -13.55
C MET A 217 2.11 10.42 -14.67
N SER A 218 0.90 10.84 -15.08
CA SER A 218 0.71 11.85 -16.12
C SER A 218 -0.30 12.93 -15.68
N VAL A 219 -0.17 14.12 -16.26
CA VAL A 219 -1.11 15.23 -16.05
C VAL A 219 -2.50 14.89 -16.60
N GLU A 220 -2.54 14.19 -17.73
CA GLU A 220 -3.79 13.78 -18.39
C GLU A 220 -4.59 12.84 -17.51
N ASP A 221 -3.94 11.85 -16.91
CA ASP A 221 -4.61 10.90 -15.99
C ASP A 221 -4.99 11.58 -14.67
N ALA A 222 -4.18 12.53 -14.20
CA ALA A 222 -4.50 13.31 -13.02
C ALA A 222 -5.80 14.13 -13.22
N LYS A 223 -5.97 14.78 -14.38
CA LYS A 223 -7.20 15.50 -14.72
C LYS A 223 -8.41 14.57 -14.79
N LYS A 224 -8.27 13.42 -15.47
CA LYS A 224 -9.36 12.42 -15.54
C LYS A 224 -9.73 11.88 -14.16
N ALA A 225 -8.74 11.71 -13.25
CA ALA A 225 -9.02 11.27 -11.88
C ALA A 225 -9.93 12.26 -11.15
N ILE A 226 -9.71 13.57 -11.33
CA ILE A 226 -10.58 14.60 -10.77
C ILE A 226 -11.97 14.53 -11.42
N ASP A 227 -12.04 14.41 -12.75
CA ASP A 227 -13.30 14.38 -13.49
C ASP A 227 -14.22 13.24 -13.04
N ILE A 228 -13.67 12.08 -12.62
CA ILE A 228 -14.45 10.98 -12.07
C ILE A 228 -14.74 11.10 -10.57
N GLY A 229 -14.28 12.20 -9.91
CA GLY A 229 -14.56 12.50 -8.50
C GLY A 229 -13.53 12.00 -7.49
N CYS A 230 -12.31 11.72 -7.90
CA CYS A 230 -11.23 11.46 -6.94
C CYS A 230 -10.88 12.74 -6.16
N SER A 231 -10.72 12.61 -4.85
CA SER A 231 -10.34 13.71 -3.95
C SER A 231 -8.82 13.78 -3.69
N ALA A 232 -8.07 12.82 -4.19
CA ALA A 232 -6.61 12.80 -4.09
C ALA A 232 -5.96 11.96 -5.17
N ILE A 233 -4.68 12.22 -5.41
CA ILE A 233 -3.84 11.46 -6.34
C ILE A 233 -2.59 11.00 -5.60
N MET A 234 -2.29 9.71 -5.67
CA MET A 234 -1.01 9.16 -5.23
C MET A 234 -0.12 8.94 -6.44
N ILE A 235 0.82 9.85 -6.65
CA ILE A 235 1.81 9.78 -7.73
C ILE A 235 2.76 8.62 -7.40
N SER A 236 2.76 7.59 -8.22
CA SER A 236 3.48 6.35 -7.94
C SER A 236 3.74 5.55 -9.22
N ASN A 237 4.94 4.98 -9.33
CA ASN A 237 5.29 3.94 -10.30
C ASN A 237 5.50 2.58 -9.62
N HIS A 238 4.86 2.36 -8.48
CA HIS A 238 4.97 1.14 -7.67
C HIS A 238 6.40 0.85 -7.18
N GLY A 239 7.22 1.89 -6.97
CA GLY A 239 8.64 1.74 -6.62
C GLY A 239 9.48 1.14 -7.75
N GLY A 240 9.13 1.39 -9.02
CA GLY A 240 9.78 0.83 -10.20
C GLY A 240 9.58 -0.68 -10.37
N ARG A 241 8.56 -1.27 -9.76
CA ARG A 241 8.33 -2.73 -9.71
C ARG A 241 7.33 -3.24 -10.73
N GLN A 242 6.70 -2.35 -11.51
CA GLN A 242 5.68 -2.69 -12.51
C GLN A 242 6.15 -2.37 -13.92
N LEU A 243 6.13 -1.13 -14.34
CA LEU A 243 6.63 -0.71 -15.66
C LEU A 243 8.10 -0.32 -15.53
N ASP A 244 8.98 -1.06 -16.20
CA ASP A 244 10.39 -0.73 -16.27
C ASP A 244 10.64 0.53 -17.12
N GLY A 245 11.66 1.31 -16.75
CA GLY A 245 11.99 2.55 -17.45
C GLY A 245 10.99 3.71 -17.26
N SER A 246 9.99 3.57 -16.37
CA SER A 246 9.09 4.70 -16.05
C SER A 246 9.81 5.82 -15.30
N ARG A 247 9.35 7.06 -15.47
CA ARG A 247 9.91 8.21 -14.77
C ARG A 247 9.79 8.05 -13.24
N SER A 248 10.65 8.77 -12.51
CA SER A 248 10.51 8.89 -11.06
C SER A 248 9.20 9.59 -10.70
N PRO A 249 8.43 9.09 -9.72
CA PRO A 249 7.26 9.81 -9.21
C PRO A 249 7.60 11.22 -8.74
N PHE A 250 8.78 11.42 -8.15
CA PHE A 250 9.24 12.73 -7.68
C PHE A 250 9.32 13.75 -8.81
N ASP A 251 9.78 13.34 -10.00
CA ASP A 251 9.88 14.22 -11.16
C ASP A 251 8.52 14.63 -11.74
N GLN A 252 7.44 13.88 -11.41
CA GLN A 252 6.09 14.18 -11.88
C GLN A 252 5.32 15.11 -10.93
N ILE A 253 5.77 15.27 -9.68
CA ILE A 253 5.05 16.04 -8.64
C ILE A 253 4.74 17.44 -9.13
N LYS A 254 5.75 18.16 -9.65
CA LYS A 254 5.56 19.56 -10.05
C LYS A 254 4.52 19.70 -11.16
N ALA A 255 4.66 18.92 -12.23
CA ALA A 255 3.78 19.01 -13.38
C ALA A 255 2.32 18.66 -13.02
N ILE A 256 2.13 17.62 -12.21
CA ILE A 256 0.80 17.20 -11.77
C ILE A 256 0.22 18.21 -10.78
N SER A 257 1.02 18.68 -9.81
CA SER A 257 0.56 19.68 -8.83
C SER A 257 0.19 20.99 -9.49
N ASP A 258 0.99 21.49 -10.46
CA ASP A 258 0.66 22.72 -11.20
C ASP A 258 -0.66 22.58 -11.99
N ALA A 259 -1.02 21.36 -12.40
CA ALA A 259 -2.21 21.14 -13.22
C ALA A 259 -3.49 20.91 -12.42
N VAL A 260 -3.39 20.35 -11.20
CA VAL A 260 -4.55 19.88 -10.44
C VAL A 260 -4.47 20.11 -8.93
N GLY A 261 -3.39 20.69 -8.42
CA GLY A 261 -3.12 20.81 -6.98
C GLY A 261 -4.05 21.75 -6.21
N ASP A 262 -4.82 22.57 -6.90
CA ASP A 262 -5.82 23.51 -6.37
C ASP A 262 -7.26 22.99 -6.50
N LYS A 263 -7.46 21.79 -6.96
CA LYS A 263 -8.75 21.12 -7.21
C LYS A 263 -8.93 19.92 -6.32
#